data_3256b23f37924e03bb9db8d7d1916a26
#
_entry.id   3256b23f37924e03bb9db8d7d1916a26
#
_cell.length_a   1.000
_cell.length_b   1.000
_cell.length_c   1.000
_cell.angle_alpha   90.00
_cell.angle_beta   90.00
_cell.angle_gamma   90.00
#
_symmetry.space_group_name_H-M   'P 1'
#
loop_
_entity.id
_entity.type
_entity.pdbx_description
1 polymer ?
#
loop_
_entity_poly.entity_id
_entity_poly.type
_entity_poly.pdbx_seq_one_letter_code
_entity_poly.pdbx_strand_id
1 'polypeptide(L)'
;MKKIISALSILLLAAGMAFAQSNDLQVLTIVKYNKSESITVKQLKTRCDTYEKQLGQKLTIEQKKQVLSALVDEKLVLQAAAKAGISIPDSTVDQYFMQAMSQSVGAVVTEKQLNDLLKAQNTSLDAELLKQTGMNVADYKTYLKNQLIARQYVIQQKQDEIQAAVSPSDSEIRGFYEGNKASFVWPDYVKLFAVGVRKDSNPDAAKNKINELRNKYVDKKLTKEQIIAQSTAEGYTASEGILPKTEAGAAQIGLTYQSILYIYEMEKGYVSEITETDEAFIFLALTDKYAAKILSLSDIVQPESTTTVYEYIRQNLASSKAEAYIQQAAQVVADELRKPEYVEEKKTGDALDKLLNWGD
;
A
#
# COMPACT_ATOMS: atom_id res chain seq x y z
N MET A 1 -16.58 1.28 12.12
CA MET A 1 -15.21 0.92 11.76
C MET A 1 -14.70 -0.15 12.74
N LYS A 2 -15.20 -1.35 12.63
CA LYS A 2 -14.76 -2.53 13.37
C LYS A 2 -14.90 -3.70 12.41
N LYS A 3 -13.80 -4.31 12.01
CA LYS A 3 -13.57 -5.56 11.27
C LYS A 3 -12.62 -5.34 10.08
N ILE A 4 -11.33 -5.21 10.34
CA ILE A 4 -10.21 -5.75 9.55
C ILE A 4 -9.06 -5.89 10.55
N ILE A 5 -9.17 -6.84 11.45
CA ILE A 5 -8.06 -7.40 12.22
C ILE A 5 -8.23 -8.90 12.13
N SER A 6 -7.81 -9.46 11.03
CA SER A 6 -7.54 -10.88 10.91
C SER A 6 -6.51 -11.07 9.80
N ALA A 7 -5.43 -11.73 10.17
CA ALA A 7 -4.41 -12.31 9.32
C ALA A 7 -3.36 -11.35 8.72
N LEU A 8 -2.62 -10.62 9.56
CA LEU A 8 -1.21 -10.29 9.28
C LEU A 8 -0.47 -10.04 10.59
N SER A 9 -0.48 -11.02 11.49
CA SER A 9 0.14 -10.92 12.81
C SER A 9 1.36 -11.83 12.88
N ILE A 10 2.38 -11.54 12.11
CA ILE A 10 3.70 -12.09 12.37
C ILE A 10 4.70 -10.97 12.15
N LEU A 11 5.40 -10.63 13.25
CA LEU A 11 6.73 -9.99 13.27
C LEU A 11 6.84 -8.53 13.71
N LEU A 12 7.30 -8.35 14.93
CA LEU A 12 7.68 -7.06 15.51
C LEU A 12 8.91 -7.18 16.42
N LEU A 13 9.94 -6.41 16.19
CA LEU A 13 11.12 -6.26 17.08
C LEU A 13 11.38 -4.78 17.36
N ALA A 14 11.31 -4.39 18.62
CA ALA A 14 11.74 -3.07 19.08
C ALA A 14 12.89 -3.18 20.09
N ALA A 15 13.90 -2.35 19.94
CA ALA A 15 14.98 -2.16 20.91
C ALA A 15 14.73 -0.86 21.69
N GLY A 16 14.36 -0.97 22.96
CA GLY A 16 14.28 0.16 23.89
C GLY A 16 14.99 -0.19 25.20
N MET A 17 15.94 0.65 25.62
CA MET A 17 16.66 0.46 26.89
C MET A 17 15.80 0.95 28.07
N ALA A 18 15.55 0.06 29.03
CA ALA A 18 15.17 0.40 30.40
C ALA A 18 15.76 -0.63 31.38
N PHE A 19 16.16 -0.17 32.55
CA PHE A 19 16.89 -0.90 33.57
C PHE A 19 16.26 -2.24 33.94
N ALA A 20 17.07 -3.30 33.93
CA ALA A 20 16.68 -4.69 34.00
C ALA A 20 16.39 -5.15 35.44
N GLN A 21 15.22 -5.77 35.61
CA GLN A 21 15.08 -6.82 36.64
C GLN A 21 15.86 -8.06 36.16
N SER A 22 16.48 -8.81 37.09
CA SER A 22 17.35 -9.97 36.79
C SER A 22 16.69 -11.05 35.91
N ASN A 23 15.37 -11.10 35.89
CA ASN A 23 14.60 -12.04 35.07
C ASN A 23 14.53 -11.68 33.58
N ASP A 24 14.64 -10.41 33.19
CA ASP A 24 14.47 -9.97 31.80
C ASP A 24 15.59 -10.46 30.88
N LEU A 25 16.77 -10.75 31.42
CA LEU A 25 17.92 -11.29 30.68
C LEU A 25 17.89 -12.82 30.54
N GLN A 26 16.96 -13.51 31.19
CA GLN A 26 16.90 -14.96 31.09
C GLN A 26 16.54 -15.39 29.65
N VAL A 27 17.31 -16.37 29.18
CA VAL A 27 17.10 -16.98 27.86
C VAL A 27 15.97 -18.01 27.97
N LEU A 28 14.95 -17.86 27.16
CA LEU A 28 13.82 -18.78 27.03
C LEU A 28 14.10 -19.87 26.02
N THR A 29 14.60 -19.47 24.84
CA THR A 29 14.85 -20.37 23.71
C THR A 29 16.06 -19.86 22.93
N ILE A 30 16.82 -20.77 22.32
CA ILE A 30 17.91 -20.47 21.38
C ILE A 30 17.55 -21.05 20.01
N VAL A 31 17.66 -20.22 18.98
CA VAL A 31 17.50 -20.60 17.57
C VAL A 31 18.89 -20.71 16.93
N LYS A 32 19.19 -21.82 16.21
CA LYS A 32 20.53 -22.17 15.72
C LYS A 32 20.55 -22.60 14.25
N TYR A 33 19.68 -22.08 13.39
CA TYR A 33 19.62 -22.55 11.99
C TYR A 33 20.85 -22.10 11.17
N ASN A 34 21.21 -20.82 11.24
CA ASN A 34 22.39 -20.24 10.58
C ASN A 34 23.41 -19.68 11.58
N LYS A 35 22.91 -19.11 12.65
CA LYS A 35 23.70 -18.58 13.78
C LYS A 35 22.95 -18.81 15.08
N SER A 36 23.67 -18.78 16.21
CA SER A 36 23.02 -18.92 17.52
C SER A 36 22.41 -17.59 17.96
N GLU A 37 21.11 -17.53 18.12
CA GLU A 37 20.37 -16.36 18.60
C GLU A 37 19.43 -16.72 19.75
N SER A 38 19.56 -16.01 20.84
CA SER A 38 18.69 -16.18 22.01
C SER A 38 17.39 -15.39 21.87
N ILE A 39 16.33 -15.94 22.44
CA ILE A 39 15.09 -15.22 22.74
C ILE A 39 15.01 -15.08 24.26
N THR A 40 15.02 -13.85 24.76
CA THR A 40 15.00 -13.53 26.18
C THR A 40 13.59 -13.16 26.67
N VAL A 41 13.40 -13.19 27.97
CA VAL A 41 12.16 -12.70 28.62
C VAL A 41 11.88 -11.26 28.21
N LYS A 42 12.90 -10.39 28.13
CA LYS A 42 12.73 -9.00 27.70
C LYS A 42 12.17 -8.88 26.30
N GLN A 43 12.72 -9.64 25.34
CA GLN A 43 12.21 -9.62 23.95
C GLN A 43 10.76 -10.09 23.87
N LEU A 44 10.41 -11.13 24.62
CA LEU A 44 9.05 -11.60 24.68
C LEU A 44 8.10 -10.58 25.32
N LYS A 45 8.51 -9.95 26.45
CA LYS A 45 7.72 -8.88 27.09
C LYS A 45 7.44 -7.73 26.13
N THR A 46 8.47 -7.23 25.48
CA THR A 46 8.30 -6.14 24.49
C THR A 46 7.30 -6.50 23.40
N ARG A 47 7.33 -7.75 22.92
CA ARG A 47 6.38 -8.23 21.93
C ARG A 47 4.95 -8.34 22.49
N CYS A 48 4.81 -8.89 23.70
CA CYS A 48 3.53 -9.00 24.38
C CYS A 48 2.93 -7.62 24.67
N ASP A 49 3.71 -6.67 25.15
CA ASP A 49 3.25 -5.30 25.43
C ASP A 49 2.69 -4.60 24.18
N THR A 50 3.29 -4.86 23.01
CA THR A 50 2.76 -4.35 21.74
C THR A 50 1.39 -4.94 21.42
N TYR A 51 1.23 -6.25 21.55
CA TYR A 51 -0.07 -6.89 21.33
C TYR A 51 -1.12 -6.46 22.35
N GLU A 52 -0.75 -6.35 23.62
CA GLU A 52 -1.65 -5.89 24.68
C GLU A 52 -2.16 -4.47 24.41
N LYS A 53 -1.29 -3.56 23.95
CA LYS A 53 -1.70 -2.20 23.53
C LYS A 53 -2.67 -2.21 22.37
N GLN A 54 -2.42 -3.06 21.36
CA GLN A 54 -3.28 -3.17 20.17
C GLN A 54 -4.64 -3.80 20.50
N LEU A 55 -4.66 -4.81 21.38
CA LEU A 55 -5.87 -5.52 21.80
C LEU A 55 -6.65 -4.79 22.90
N GLY A 56 -6.02 -3.87 23.61
CA GLY A 56 -6.59 -3.19 24.77
C GLY A 56 -6.80 -4.11 25.98
N GLN A 57 -6.13 -5.26 26.02
CA GLN A 57 -6.25 -6.25 27.10
C GLN A 57 -4.93 -6.98 27.35
N LYS A 58 -4.78 -7.51 28.56
CA LYS A 58 -3.61 -8.33 28.93
C LYS A 58 -3.66 -9.70 28.27
N LEU A 59 -2.47 -10.22 27.91
CA LEU A 59 -2.33 -11.56 27.37
C LEU A 59 -2.28 -12.60 28.51
N THR A 60 -2.96 -13.69 28.33
CA THR A 60 -2.84 -14.88 29.21
C THR A 60 -1.48 -15.54 29.05
N ILE A 61 -1.07 -16.38 29.99
CA ILE A 61 0.18 -17.15 29.90
C ILE A 61 0.21 -17.98 28.60
N GLU A 62 -0.91 -18.58 28.22
CA GLU A 62 -1.00 -19.38 27.00
C GLU A 62 -0.81 -18.51 25.72
N GLN A 63 -1.41 -17.33 25.68
CA GLN A 63 -1.18 -16.39 24.59
C GLN A 63 0.28 -15.90 24.57
N LYS A 64 0.92 -15.68 25.72
CA LYS A 64 2.36 -15.34 25.79
C LYS A 64 3.24 -16.47 25.25
N LYS A 65 2.87 -17.76 25.49
CA LYS A 65 3.54 -18.91 24.86
C LYS A 65 3.38 -18.91 23.35
N GLN A 66 2.20 -18.57 22.82
CA GLN A 66 1.98 -18.43 21.39
C GLN A 66 2.85 -17.31 20.79
N VAL A 67 3.00 -16.18 21.49
CA VAL A 67 3.91 -15.10 21.08
C VAL A 67 5.37 -15.58 21.09
N LEU A 68 5.80 -16.36 22.09
CA LEU A 68 7.12 -16.96 22.11
C LEU A 68 7.33 -17.90 20.92
N SER A 69 6.36 -18.74 20.63
CA SER A 69 6.38 -19.63 19.46
C SER A 69 6.55 -18.84 18.16
N ALA A 70 5.77 -17.78 17.97
CA ALA A 70 5.89 -16.91 16.80
C ALA A 70 7.28 -16.23 16.69
N LEU A 71 7.88 -15.83 17.79
CA LEU A 71 9.25 -15.30 17.80
C LEU A 71 10.31 -16.33 17.39
N VAL A 72 10.11 -17.60 17.75
CA VAL A 72 10.98 -18.71 17.31
C VAL A 72 10.86 -18.89 15.80
N ASP A 73 9.63 -18.96 15.28
CA ASP A 73 9.38 -19.14 13.85
C ASP A 73 9.95 -17.99 13.03
N GLU A 74 9.77 -16.77 13.51
CA GLU A 74 10.37 -15.57 12.91
C GLU A 74 11.88 -15.71 12.76
N LYS A 75 12.57 -16.04 13.86
CA LYS A 75 14.02 -16.18 13.83
C LYS A 75 14.48 -17.32 12.91
N LEU A 76 13.77 -18.44 12.91
CA LEU A 76 14.06 -19.57 12.02
C LEU A 76 13.97 -19.13 10.56
N VAL A 77 12.86 -18.51 10.15
CA VAL A 77 12.62 -18.07 8.78
C VAL A 77 13.65 -17.02 8.37
N LEU A 78 13.95 -16.03 9.20
CA LEU A 78 14.95 -15.00 8.89
C LEU A 78 16.36 -15.58 8.77
N GLN A 79 16.75 -16.54 9.63
CA GLN A 79 18.04 -17.22 9.52
C GLN A 79 18.11 -18.11 8.28
N ALA A 80 17.01 -18.77 7.91
CA ALA A 80 16.93 -19.57 6.70
C ALA A 80 17.00 -18.70 5.44
N ALA A 81 16.31 -17.58 5.43
CA ALA A 81 16.38 -16.59 4.36
C ALA A 81 17.80 -16.01 4.19
N ALA A 82 18.48 -15.69 5.30
CA ALA A 82 19.86 -15.22 5.27
C ALA A 82 20.81 -16.28 4.72
N LYS A 83 20.64 -17.55 5.10
CA LYS A 83 21.43 -18.68 4.56
C LYS A 83 21.16 -18.89 3.07
N ALA A 84 19.94 -18.61 2.61
CA ALA A 84 19.56 -18.66 1.18
C ALA A 84 20.00 -17.41 0.40
N GLY A 85 20.67 -16.43 1.04
CA GLY A 85 21.16 -15.21 0.39
C GLY A 85 20.08 -14.18 0.08
N ILE A 86 18.90 -14.29 0.68
CA ILE A 86 17.80 -13.34 0.47
C ILE A 86 18.08 -12.05 1.21
N SER A 87 18.04 -10.94 0.49
CA SER A 87 18.17 -9.60 1.03
C SER A 87 17.19 -8.65 0.33
N ILE A 88 16.71 -7.66 1.06
CA ILE A 88 15.81 -6.61 0.54
C ILE A 88 16.55 -5.28 0.63
N PRO A 89 16.69 -4.53 -0.50
CA PRO A 89 17.30 -3.21 -0.51
C PRO A 89 16.52 -2.22 0.37
N ASP A 90 17.21 -1.29 1.00
CA ASP A 90 16.57 -0.27 1.85
C ASP A 90 15.62 0.63 1.04
N SER A 91 15.92 0.91 -0.23
CA SER A 91 15.02 1.64 -1.13
C SER A 91 13.67 0.95 -1.31
N THR A 92 13.65 -0.39 -1.36
CA THR A 92 12.39 -1.16 -1.40
C THR A 92 11.63 -1.02 -0.08
N VAL A 93 12.34 -1.08 1.04
CA VAL A 93 11.73 -0.87 2.37
C VAL A 93 11.10 0.53 2.47
N ASP A 94 11.81 1.55 1.97
CA ASP A 94 11.32 2.93 1.96
C ASP A 94 10.06 3.09 1.10
N GLN A 95 9.99 2.41 -0.05
CA GLN A 95 8.79 2.40 -0.88
C GLN A 95 7.59 1.77 -0.16
N TYR A 96 7.76 0.60 0.45
CA TYR A 96 6.70 -0.05 1.22
C TYR A 96 6.30 0.77 2.45
N PHE A 97 7.25 1.40 3.11
CA PHE A 97 6.99 2.31 4.21
C PHE A 97 6.11 3.49 3.78
N MET A 98 6.48 4.18 2.70
CA MET A 98 5.70 5.31 2.18
C MET A 98 4.32 4.89 1.66
N GLN A 99 4.21 3.68 1.09
CA GLN A 99 2.92 3.11 0.71
C GLN A 99 2.01 2.88 1.93
N ALA A 100 2.55 2.31 3.01
CA ALA A 100 1.80 2.11 4.26
C ALA A 100 1.36 3.44 4.87
N MET A 101 2.23 4.45 4.88
CA MET A 101 1.89 5.80 5.35
C MET A 101 0.81 6.45 4.49
N SER A 102 0.90 6.34 3.16
CA SER A 102 -0.10 6.87 2.22
C SER A 102 -1.47 6.22 2.44
N GLN A 103 -1.51 4.92 2.68
CA GLN A 103 -2.76 4.22 3.01
C GLN A 103 -3.36 4.68 4.35
N SER A 104 -2.51 4.91 5.34
CA SER A 104 -2.94 5.40 6.65
C SER A 104 -3.54 6.81 6.60
N VAL A 105 -3.01 7.67 5.73
CA VAL A 105 -3.51 9.05 5.51
C VAL A 105 -4.70 9.08 4.53
N GLY A 106 -4.90 8.02 3.74
CA GLY A 106 -5.95 7.94 2.72
C GLY A 106 -5.63 8.72 1.43
N ALA A 107 -4.38 9.14 1.25
CA ALA A 107 -3.89 9.87 0.07
C ALA A 107 -2.43 9.49 -0.22
N VAL A 108 -2.04 9.54 -1.49
CA VAL A 108 -0.62 9.38 -1.85
C VAL A 108 0.14 10.61 -1.36
N VAL A 109 1.11 10.40 -0.46
CA VAL A 109 1.92 11.46 0.12
C VAL A 109 3.41 11.16 -0.07
N THR A 110 4.20 12.22 -0.26
CA THR A 110 5.66 12.16 -0.14
C THR A 110 6.06 12.28 1.33
N GLU A 111 7.28 11.86 1.65
CA GLU A 111 7.83 12.01 3.01
C GLU A 111 7.79 13.48 3.49
N LYS A 112 8.09 14.43 2.60
CA LYS A 112 8.02 15.86 2.90
C LYS A 112 6.59 16.28 3.25
N GLN A 113 5.61 15.92 2.42
CA GLN A 113 4.19 16.26 2.67
C GLN A 113 3.70 15.64 3.98
N LEU A 114 4.07 14.39 4.26
CA LEU A 114 3.72 13.72 5.52
C LEU A 114 4.30 14.46 6.72
N ASN A 115 5.58 14.83 6.67
CA ASN A 115 6.23 15.59 7.74
C ASN A 115 5.61 16.98 7.93
N ASP A 116 5.24 17.68 6.86
CA ASP A 116 4.59 18.98 6.93
C ASP A 116 3.19 18.86 7.56
N LEU A 117 2.41 17.83 7.22
CA LEU A 117 1.11 17.54 7.83
C LEU A 117 1.23 17.26 9.34
N LEU A 118 2.21 16.46 9.75
CA LEU A 118 2.41 16.10 11.14
C LEU A 118 2.92 17.29 11.97
N LYS A 119 3.79 18.13 11.42
CA LYS A 119 4.23 19.39 12.04
C LYS A 119 3.06 20.35 12.27
N ALA A 120 2.13 20.46 11.33
CA ALA A 120 0.93 21.27 11.49
C ALA A 120 0.02 20.77 12.64
N GLN A 121 0.12 19.48 13.00
CA GLN A 121 -0.56 18.86 14.12
C GLN A 121 0.28 18.86 15.42
N ASN A 122 1.44 19.55 15.45
CA ASN A 122 2.38 19.58 16.57
C ASN A 122 2.90 18.18 16.98
N THR A 123 3.08 17.28 16.02
CA THR A 123 3.61 15.93 16.24
C THR A 123 4.70 15.59 15.21
N SER A 124 5.27 14.41 15.32
CA SER A 124 6.26 13.87 14.39
C SER A 124 5.90 12.45 13.98
N LEU A 125 6.50 11.97 12.88
CA LEU A 125 6.28 10.61 12.40
C LEU A 125 6.72 9.56 13.44
N ASP A 126 7.85 9.79 14.12
CA ASP A 126 8.30 8.93 15.22
C ASP A 126 7.29 8.88 16.37
N ALA A 127 6.73 10.04 16.76
CA ALA A 127 5.78 10.12 17.86
C ALA A 127 4.46 9.40 17.51
N GLU A 128 3.96 9.58 16.30
CA GLU A 128 2.74 8.91 15.83
C GLU A 128 2.92 7.39 15.69
N LEU A 129 4.02 6.94 15.08
CA LEU A 129 4.32 5.52 14.97
C LEU A 129 4.52 4.88 16.35
N LEU A 130 5.25 5.54 17.24
CA LEU A 130 5.45 5.05 18.61
C LEU A 130 4.13 4.92 19.37
N LYS A 131 3.21 5.87 19.17
CA LYS A 131 1.87 5.84 19.76
C LYS A 131 1.01 4.72 19.18
N GLN A 132 1.02 4.53 17.86
CA GLN A 132 0.14 3.58 17.17
C GLN A 132 0.68 2.14 17.21
N THR A 133 2.00 1.97 17.08
CA THR A 133 2.63 0.67 16.88
C THR A 133 3.61 0.29 18.00
N GLY A 134 4.00 1.23 18.84
CA GLY A 134 5.05 1.03 19.84
C GLY A 134 6.48 1.07 19.27
N MET A 135 6.65 1.47 17.99
CA MET A 135 7.92 1.51 17.28
C MET A 135 8.21 2.92 16.77
N ASN A 136 9.49 3.33 16.81
CA ASN A 136 9.97 4.48 16.04
C ASN A 136 10.08 4.14 14.54
N VAL A 137 10.41 5.12 13.70
CA VAL A 137 10.53 4.94 12.23
C VAL A 137 11.58 3.88 11.87
N ALA A 138 12.75 3.87 12.54
CA ALA A 138 13.83 2.93 12.24
C ALA A 138 13.44 1.48 12.60
N ASP A 139 12.79 1.29 13.74
CA ASP A 139 12.29 -0.02 14.18
C ASP A 139 11.19 -0.51 13.27
N TYR A 140 10.29 0.37 12.84
CA TYR A 140 9.21 0.03 11.92
C TYR A 140 9.73 -0.35 10.52
N LYS A 141 10.73 0.36 10.00
CA LYS A 141 11.42 -0.01 8.75
C LYS A 141 12.13 -1.35 8.88
N THR A 142 12.78 -1.62 10.01
CA THR A 142 13.38 -2.94 10.29
C THR A 142 12.34 -4.04 10.31
N TYR A 143 11.20 -3.79 10.94
CA TYR A 143 10.07 -4.70 10.93
C TYR A 143 9.58 -4.98 9.51
N LEU A 144 9.33 -3.96 8.69
CA LEU A 144 8.93 -4.13 7.29
C LEU A 144 9.98 -4.92 6.49
N LYS A 145 11.26 -4.65 6.69
CA LYS A 145 12.35 -5.38 6.03
C LYS A 145 12.30 -6.86 6.37
N ASN A 146 12.12 -7.21 7.64
CA ASN A 146 12.01 -8.59 8.08
C ASN A 146 10.78 -9.29 7.47
N GLN A 147 9.64 -8.60 7.41
CA GLN A 147 8.43 -9.10 6.76
C GLN A 147 8.67 -9.41 5.28
N LEU A 148 9.29 -8.49 4.55
CA LEU A 148 9.59 -8.66 3.14
C LEU A 148 10.58 -9.83 2.91
N ILE A 149 11.61 -9.97 3.76
CA ILE A 149 12.57 -11.08 3.70
C ILE A 149 11.86 -12.41 3.94
N ALA A 150 11.05 -12.50 5.01
CA ALA A 150 10.32 -13.72 5.34
C ALA A 150 9.34 -14.11 4.22
N ARG A 151 8.58 -13.15 3.71
CA ARG A 151 7.67 -13.34 2.57
C ARG A 151 8.41 -13.84 1.32
N GLN A 152 9.53 -13.21 0.98
CA GLN A 152 10.34 -13.62 -0.18
C GLN A 152 10.87 -15.04 -0.02
N TYR A 153 11.30 -15.42 1.18
CA TYR A 153 11.74 -16.77 1.48
C TYR A 153 10.60 -17.78 1.30
N VAL A 154 9.43 -17.53 1.86
CA VAL A 154 8.24 -18.40 1.70
C VAL A 154 7.87 -18.56 0.23
N ILE A 155 7.84 -17.46 -0.53
CA ILE A 155 7.54 -17.49 -1.98
C ILE A 155 8.57 -18.35 -2.71
N GLN A 156 9.86 -18.23 -2.39
CA GLN A 156 10.90 -19.02 -3.02
C GLN A 156 10.79 -20.52 -2.69
N GLN A 157 10.46 -20.86 -1.43
CA GLN A 157 10.32 -22.24 -1.01
C GLN A 157 9.08 -22.93 -1.59
N LYS A 158 8.01 -22.18 -1.86
CA LYS A 158 6.70 -22.69 -2.27
C LYS A 158 6.27 -22.17 -3.65
N GLN A 159 7.22 -21.79 -4.50
CA GLN A 159 6.96 -21.16 -5.79
C GLN A 159 6.02 -21.98 -6.68
N ASP A 160 6.30 -23.27 -6.84
CA ASP A 160 5.51 -24.14 -7.72
C ASP A 160 4.09 -24.36 -7.17
N GLU A 161 3.98 -24.52 -5.86
CA GLU A 161 2.70 -24.70 -5.16
C GLU A 161 1.85 -23.42 -5.25
N ILE A 162 2.48 -22.24 -5.05
CA ILE A 162 1.82 -20.95 -5.22
C ILE A 162 1.32 -20.83 -6.66
N GLN A 163 2.16 -21.10 -7.66
CA GLN A 163 1.80 -20.98 -9.06
C GLN A 163 0.63 -21.89 -9.44
N ALA A 164 0.58 -23.09 -8.89
CA ALA A 164 -0.54 -24.02 -9.09
C ALA A 164 -1.83 -23.54 -8.41
N ALA A 165 -1.73 -22.96 -7.21
CA ALA A 165 -2.86 -22.54 -6.41
C ALA A 165 -3.53 -21.24 -6.89
N VAL A 166 -2.80 -20.35 -7.57
CA VAL A 166 -3.26 -18.99 -7.90
C VAL A 166 -4.09 -18.90 -9.18
N SER A 167 -4.23 -19.94 -9.95
CA SER A 167 -5.01 -19.92 -11.20
C SER A 167 -6.51 -20.04 -10.92
N PRO A 168 -7.30 -18.97 -11.06
CA PRO A 168 -8.74 -19.08 -10.92
C PRO A 168 -9.35 -19.85 -12.07
N SER A 169 -10.30 -20.74 -11.79
CA SER A 169 -11.09 -21.40 -12.81
C SER A 169 -12.10 -20.43 -13.47
N ASP A 170 -12.55 -20.75 -14.66
CA ASP A 170 -13.61 -19.97 -15.34
C ASP A 170 -14.89 -19.91 -14.50
N SER A 171 -15.22 -20.99 -13.81
CA SER A 171 -16.39 -21.03 -12.90
C SER A 171 -16.26 -20.03 -11.73
N GLU A 172 -15.08 -19.90 -11.15
CA GLU A 172 -14.84 -18.92 -10.08
C GLU A 172 -14.95 -17.48 -10.58
N ILE A 173 -14.39 -17.21 -11.77
CA ILE A 173 -14.46 -15.87 -12.38
C ILE A 173 -15.91 -15.49 -12.68
N ARG A 174 -16.69 -16.40 -13.27
CA ARG A 174 -18.12 -16.16 -13.55
C ARG A 174 -18.93 -16.04 -12.26
N GLY A 175 -18.67 -16.88 -11.28
CA GLY A 175 -19.34 -16.82 -9.97
C GLY A 175 -19.07 -15.49 -9.26
N PHE A 176 -17.83 -15.01 -9.30
CA PHE A 176 -17.47 -13.69 -8.75
C PHE A 176 -18.20 -12.55 -9.48
N TYR A 177 -18.22 -12.60 -10.81
CA TYR A 177 -18.92 -11.59 -11.62
C TYR A 177 -20.42 -11.55 -11.29
N GLU A 178 -21.11 -12.69 -11.27
CA GLU A 178 -22.55 -12.74 -11.00
C GLU A 178 -22.87 -12.24 -9.57
N GLY A 179 -22.04 -12.60 -8.59
CA GLY A 179 -22.20 -12.11 -7.20
C GLY A 179 -21.91 -10.61 -7.01
N ASN A 180 -21.18 -9.98 -7.94
CA ASN A 180 -20.75 -8.59 -7.85
C ASN A 180 -21.16 -7.75 -9.07
N LYS A 181 -22.11 -8.21 -9.86
CA LYS A 181 -22.48 -7.59 -11.14
C LYS A 181 -22.82 -6.10 -11.02
N ALA A 182 -23.47 -5.70 -9.93
CA ALA A 182 -23.81 -4.31 -9.66
C ALA A 182 -22.59 -3.38 -9.49
N SER A 183 -21.41 -3.94 -9.20
CA SER A 183 -20.16 -3.18 -9.08
C SER A 183 -19.44 -3.00 -10.42
N PHE A 184 -19.81 -3.78 -11.45
CA PHE A 184 -19.23 -3.68 -12.79
C PHE A 184 -20.05 -2.73 -13.65
N VAL A 185 -19.91 -1.44 -13.37
CA VAL A 185 -20.60 -0.37 -14.10
C VAL A 185 -19.61 0.75 -14.44
N TRP A 186 -19.72 1.29 -15.63
CA TRP A 186 -19.15 2.59 -15.92
C TRP A 186 -20.11 3.67 -15.47
N PRO A 187 -19.65 4.73 -14.81
CA PRO A 187 -20.35 6.01 -14.84
C PRO A 187 -20.23 6.62 -16.23
N ASP A 188 -20.92 7.73 -16.47
CA ASP A 188 -20.57 8.60 -17.59
C ASP A 188 -19.12 9.08 -17.45
N TYR A 189 -18.36 9.12 -18.56
CA TYR A 189 -17.01 9.67 -18.60
C TYR A 189 -16.92 10.83 -19.60
N VAL A 190 -16.03 11.77 -19.31
CA VAL A 190 -15.54 12.78 -20.25
C VAL A 190 -14.06 12.52 -20.55
N LYS A 191 -13.66 12.69 -21.81
CA LYS A 191 -12.27 12.73 -22.20
C LYS A 191 -11.88 14.19 -22.43
N LEU A 192 -10.94 14.69 -21.62
CA LEU A 192 -10.54 16.08 -21.61
C LEU A 192 -9.08 16.21 -22.01
N PHE A 193 -8.80 17.10 -22.94
CA PHE A 193 -7.48 17.65 -23.19
C PHE A 193 -7.34 18.92 -22.36
N ALA A 194 -6.34 18.95 -21.48
CA ALA A 194 -6.07 20.05 -20.57
C ALA A 194 -4.71 20.69 -20.89
N VAL A 195 -4.67 22.00 -20.91
CA VAL A 195 -3.44 22.79 -21.08
C VAL A 195 -3.36 23.80 -19.94
N GLY A 196 -2.21 23.85 -19.26
CA GLY A 196 -1.97 24.76 -18.15
C GLY A 196 -0.63 25.48 -18.27
N VAL A 197 -0.63 26.79 -17.97
CA VAL A 197 0.59 27.60 -17.89
C VAL A 197 0.67 28.21 -16.50
N ARG A 198 1.73 27.89 -15.75
CA ARG A 198 1.94 28.39 -14.39
C ARG A 198 2.24 29.88 -14.42
N LYS A 199 1.74 30.60 -13.43
CA LYS A 199 1.94 32.06 -13.31
C LYS A 199 3.38 32.43 -12.93
N ASP A 200 4.04 31.58 -12.16
CA ASP A 200 5.38 31.76 -11.61
C ASP A 200 5.67 33.24 -11.22
N SER A 201 6.78 33.83 -11.72
CA SER A 201 7.14 35.21 -11.46
C SER A 201 6.55 36.20 -12.45
N ASN A 202 5.91 35.77 -13.54
CA ASN A 202 5.38 36.62 -14.60
C ASN A 202 3.98 36.17 -15.09
N PRO A 203 2.92 36.56 -14.37
CA PRO A 203 1.54 36.19 -14.72
C PRO A 203 1.11 36.69 -16.11
N ASP A 204 1.58 37.86 -16.56
CA ASP A 204 1.21 38.40 -17.87
C ASP A 204 1.78 37.55 -19.02
N ALA A 205 3.04 37.11 -18.89
CA ALA A 205 3.63 36.19 -19.85
C ALA A 205 2.89 34.86 -19.90
N ALA A 206 2.51 34.32 -18.74
CA ALA A 206 1.71 33.09 -18.63
C ALA A 206 0.35 33.24 -19.31
N LYS A 207 -0.33 34.36 -19.07
CA LYS A 207 -1.62 34.68 -19.68
C LYS A 207 -1.52 34.81 -21.21
N ASN A 208 -0.46 35.46 -21.72
CA ASN A 208 -0.22 35.57 -23.16
C ASN A 208 0.06 34.19 -23.78
N LYS A 209 0.87 33.35 -23.12
CA LYS A 209 1.21 32.01 -23.61
C LYS A 209 -0.05 31.08 -23.66
N ILE A 210 -0.88 31.08 -22.63
CA ILE A 210 -2.09 30.25 -22.63
C ILE A 210 -3.08 30.70 -23.72
N ASN A 211 -3.24 32.02 -23.93
CA ASN A 211 -4.07 32.56 -25.01
C ASN A 211 -3.53 32.14 -26.39
N GLU A 212 -2.21 32.22 -26.61
CA GLU A 212 -1.58 31.77 -27.84
C GLU A 212 -1.84 30.30 -28.11
N LEU A 213 -1.64 29.42 -27.11
CA LEU A 213 -1.87 27.98 -27.21
C LEU A 213 -3.31 27.66 -27.52
N ARG A 214 -4.25 28.30 -26.79
CA ARG A 214 -5.69 28.11 -27.01
C ARG A 214 -6.09 28.53 -28.43
N ASN A 215 -5.65 29.70 -28.89
CA ASN A 215 -5.95 30.19 -30.23
C ASN A 215 -5.37 29.28 -31.32
N LYS A 216 -4.13 28.81 -31.17
CA LYS A 216 -3.53 27.85 -32.12
C LYS A 216 -4.29 26.54 -32.17
N TYR A 217 -4.82 26.06 -31.03
CA TYR A 217 -5.62 24.87 -30.96
C TYR A 217 -7.01 25.07 -31.61
N VAL A 218 -7.72 26.14 -31.26
CA VAL A 218 -9.05 26.48 -31.80
C VAL A 218 -8.97 26.70 -33.31
N ASP A 219 -7.94 27.42 -33.78
CA ASP A 219 -7.70 27.68 -35.21
C ASP A 219 -7.16 26.46 -35.97
N LYS A 220 -6.98 25.31 -35.29
CA LYS A 220 -6.40 24.08 -35.86
C LYS A 220 -4.96 24.27 -36.44
N LYS A 221 -4.23 25.25 -35.96
CA LYS A 221 -2.81 25.49 -36.30
C LYS A 221 -1.89 24.49 -35.59
N LEU A 222 -2.26 24.03 -34.41
CA LEU A 222 -1.62 22.94 -33.69
C LEU A 222 -2.65 21.87 -33.28
N THR A 223 -2.26 20.61 -33.39
CA THR A 223 -3.05 19.51 -32.85
C THR A 223 -2.77 19.32 -31.37
N LYS A 224 -3.65 18.61 -30.64
CA LYS A 224 -3.43 18.28 -29.23
C LYS A 224 -2.12 17.50 -29.03
N GLU A 225 -1.80 16.56 -29.94
CA GLU A 225 -0.58 15.76 -29.90
C GLU A 225 0.67 16.65 -30.03
N GLN A 226 0.63 17.65 -30.91
CA GLN A 226 1.73 18.61 -31.05
C GLN A 226 1.89 19.47 -29.79
N ILE A 227 0.79 19.94 -29.21
CA ILE A 227 0.82 20.72 -27.97
C ILE A 227 1.35 19.87 -26.80
N ILE A 228 0.93 18.61 -26.69
CA ILE A 228 1.45 17.69 -25.67
C ILE A 228 2.94 17.45 -25.87
N ALA A 229 3.38 17.17 -27.09
CA ALA A 229 4.79 16.90 -27.40
C ALA A 229 5.73 18.07 -27.10
N GLN A 230 5.26 19.32 -27.25
CA GLN A 230 6.04 20.53 -27.03
C GLN A 230 6.02 21.01 -25.56
N SER A 231 5.11 20.50 -24.74
CA SER A 231 4.78 21.05 -23.42
C SER A 231 5.97 21.22 -22.49
N THR A 232 6.79 20.19 -22.33
CA THR A 232 7.96 20.23 -21.42
C THR A 232 9.03 21.22 -21.90
N ALA A 233 9.31 21.24 -23.20
CA ALA A 233 10.34 22.12 -23.78
C ALA A 233 9.94 23.60 -23.76
N GLU A 234 8.63 23.88 -23.85
CA GLU A 234 8.10 25.26 -23.91
C GLU A 234 7.56 25.77 -22.57
N GLY A 235 7.73 25.00 -21.47
CA GLY A 235 7.43 25.44 -20.10
C GLY A 235 5.95 25.56 -19.78
N TYR A 236 5.10 24.67 -20.35
CA TYR A 236 3.71 24.53 -19.98
C TYR A 236 3.36 23.05 -19.73
N THR A 237 2.18 22.77 -19.21
CA THR A 237 1.66 21.41 -19.04
C THR A 237 0.55 21.15 -20.04
N ALA A 238 0.56 19.98 -20.68
CA ALA A 238 -0.53 19.54 -21.52
C ALA A 238 -0.70 18.03 -21.43
N SER A 239 -1.93 17.57 -21.25
CA SER A 239 -2.25 16.14 -21.19
C SER A 239 -3.68 15.89 -21.64
N GLU A 240 -3.97 14.67 -22.09
CA GLU A 240 -5.32 14.20 -22.31
C GLU A 240 -5.62 13.06 -21.34
N GLY A 241 -6.79 13.07 -20.74
CA GLY A 241 -7.20 12.04 -19.77
C GLY A 241 -8.70 11.81 -19.75
N ILE A 242 -9.10 10.66 -19.21
CA ILE A 242 -10.50 10.26 -19.05
C ILE A 242 -10.88 10.43 -17.59
N LEU A 243 -12.00 11.07 -17.33
CA LEU A 243 -12.49 11.36 -15.98
C LEU A 243 -13.93 10.88 -15.85
N PRO A 244 -14.28 10.16 -14.76
CA PRO A 244 -15.66 9.86 -14.47
C PRO A 244 -16.44 11.12 -14.11
N LYS A 245 -17.68 11.21 -14.54
CA LYS A 245 -18.63 12.31 -14.18
C LYS A 245 -19.09 12.12 -12.74
N THR A 246 -18.17 12.25 -11.78
CA THR A 246 -18.37 12.11 -10.35
C THR A 246 -17.63 13.23 -9.60
N GLU A 247 -17.98 13.46 -8.33
CA GLU A 247 -17.25 14.40 -7.47
C GLU A 247 -15.76 14.05 -7.35
N ALA A 248 -15.45 12.76 -7.20
CA ALA A 248 -14.07 12.29 -7.14
C ALA A 248 -13.31 12.52 -8.46
N GLY A 249 -13.98 12.31 -9.61
CA GLY A 249 -13.38 12.59 -10.91
C GLY A 249 -13.11 14.07 -11.13
N ALA A 250 -14.02 14.96 -10.72
CA ALA A 250 -13.80 16.40 -10.76
C ALA A 250 -12.62 16.83 -9.89
N ALA A 251 -12.54 16.32 -8.67
CA ALA A 251 -11.48 16.64 -7.72
C ALA A 251 -10.08 16.23 -8.19
N GLN A 252 -9.95 15.17 -9.02
CA GLN A 252 -8.66 14.72 -9.57
C GLN A 252 -7.94 15.81 -10.38
N ILE A 253 -8.67 16.71 -11.00
CA ILE A 253 -8.11 17.81 -11.82
C ILE A 253 -8.44 19.20 -11.25
N GLY A 254 -8.82 19.26 -9.98
CA GLY A 254 -9.11 20.53 -9.30
C GLY A 254 -10.38 21.23 -9.78
N LEU A 255 -11.31 20.51 -10.42
CA LEU A 255 -12.61 21.04 -10.83
C LEU A 255 -13.67 20.77 -9.75
N THR A 256 -14.73 21.59 -9.78
CA THR A 256 -15.95 21.28 -9.04
C THR A 256 -16.80 20.25 -9.80
N TYR A 257 -17.66 19.52 -9.09
CA TYR A 257 -18.61 18.60 -9.75
C TYR A 257 -19.54 19.35 -10.73
N GLN A 258 -19.95 20.57 -10.37
CA GLN A 258 -20.76 21.41 -11.25
C GLN A 258 -20.05 21.73 -12.58
N SER A 259 -18.73 21.94 -12.53
CA SER A 259 -17.94 22.19 -13.75
C SER A 259 -17.91 20.96 -14.66
N ILE A 260 -17.78 19.75 -14.11
CA ILE A 260 -17.78 18.52 -14.90
C ILE A 260 -19.17 18.22 -15.50
N LEU A 261 -20.25 18.52 -14.77
CA LEU A 261 -21.61 18.44 -15.29
C LEU A 261 -21.81 19.39 -16.48
N TYR A 262 -21.39 20.64 -16.35
CA TYR A 262 -21.45 21.62 -17.42
C TYR A 262 -20.68 21.16 -18.67
N ILE A 263 -19.43 20.68 -18.50
CA ILE A 263 -18.60 20.20 -19.60
C ILE A 263 -19.26 18.98 -20.28
N TYR A 264 -19.90 18.11 -19.51
CA TYR A 264 -20.58 16.92 -20.05
C TYR A 264 -21.76 17.28 -20.97
N GLU A 265 -22.46 18.39 -20.70
CA GLU A 265 -23.56 18.86 -21.56
C GLU A 265 -23.06 19.44 -22.90
N MET A 266 -21.78 19.87 -22.98
CA MET A 266 -21.22 20.45 -24.19
C MET A 266 -21.02 19.40 -25.29
N GLU A 267 -21.01 19.83 -26.55
CA GLU A 267 -20.71 18.97 -27.70
C GLU A 267 -19.22 18.60 -27.75
N LYS A 268 -18.93 17.42 -28.32
CA LYS A 268 -17.54 17.00 -28.62
C LYS A 268 -16.85 18.06 -29.46
N GLY A 269 -15.66 18.45 -29.08
CA GLY A 269 -14.89 19.54 -29.68
C GLY A 269 -15.05 20.90 -28.98
N TYR A 270 -15.87 20.97 -27.93
CA TYR A 270 -15.95 22.17 -27.10
C TYR A 270 -14.59 22.51 -26.49
N VAL A 271 -14.23 23.78 -26.53
CA VAL A 271 -13.03 24.33 -25.88
C VAL A 271 -13.46 25.41 -24.90
N SER A 272 -13.11 25.25 -23.63
CA SER A 272 -13.47 26.19 -22.58
C SER A 272 -12.81 27.56 -22.79
N GLU A 273 -13.36 28.57 -22.14
CA GLU A 273 -12.60 29.80 -21.88
C GLU A 273 -11.43 29.50 -20.96
N ILE A 274 -10.47 30.43 -20.88
CA ILE A 274 -9.34 30.32 -19.99
C ILE A 274 -9.82 30.55 -18.56
N THR A 275 -9.60 29.57 -17.71
CA THR A 275 -9.83 29.67 -16.27
C THR A 275 -8.54 30.09 -15.58
N GLU A 276 -8.64 31.09 -14.74
CA GLU A 276 -7.56 31.52 -13.86
C GLU A 276 -7.69 30.90 -12.49
N THR A 277 -6.62 30.22 -12.04
CA THR A 277 -6.48 29.72 -10.67
C THR A 277 -5.39 30.56 -9.94
N ASP A 278 -5.19 30.28 -8.66
CA ASP A 278 -4.12 30.94 -7.89
C ASP A 278 -2.73 30.66 -8.51
N GLU A 279 -2.52 29.48 -9.07
CA GLU A 279 -1.21 29.02 -9.55
C GLU A 279 -1.02 29.08 -11.08
N ALA A 280 -2.11 29.02 -11.87
CA ALA A 280 -2.02 28.81 -13.31
C ALA A 280 -3.20 29.40 -14.07
N PHE A 281 -3.01 29.56 -15.39
CA PHE A 281 -4.08 29.71 -16.39
C PHE A 281 -4.29 28.39 -17.09
N ILE A 282 -5.56 27.97 -17.26
CA ILE A 282 -5.91 26.64 -17.77
C ILE A 282 -7.04 26.79 -18.80
N PHE A 283 -6.97 26.03 -19.90
CA PHE A 283 -8.14 25.73 -20.72
C PHE A 283 -8.31 24.22 -20.89
N LEU A 284 -9.55 23.80 -21.13
CA LEU A 284 -9.94 22.41 -21.34
C LEU A 284 -10.62 22.27 -22.69
N ALA A 285 -10.42 21.14 -23.36
CA ALA A 285 -11.18 20.77 -24.54
C ALA A 285 -11.82 19.39 -24.34
N LEU A 286 -13.12 19.29 -24.63
CA LEU A 286 -13.87 18.03 -24.60
C LEU A 286 -13.58 17.25 -25.88
N THR A 287 -12.78 16.18 -25.76
CA THR A 287 -12.35 15.39 -26.92
C THR A 287 -13.21 14.17 -27.15
N ASP A 288 -13.82 13.59 -26.10
CA ASP A 288 -14.80 12.52 -26.21
C ASP A 288 -15.72 12.41 -24.98
N LYS A 289 -16.80 11.62 -25.12
CA LYS A 289 -17.72 11.23 -24.05
C LYS A 289 -18.03 9.75 -24.13
N TYR A 290 -18.17 9.11 -22.98
CA TYR A 290 -18.58 7.72 -22.88
C TYR A 290 -19.77 7.64 -21.94
N ALA A 291 -20.87 7.07 -22.43
CA ALA A 291 -22.09 6.90 -21.64
C ALA A 291 -21.94 5.82 -20.58
N ALA A 292 -22.67 5.98 -19.49
CA ALA A 292 -22.79 4.97 -18.45
C ALA A 292 -23.19 3.61 -19.02
N LYS A 293 -22.55 2.55 -18.53
CA LYS A 293 -22.75 1.20 -19.04
C LYS A 293 -22.61 0.16 -17.93
N ILE A 294 -23.51 -0.82 -17.90
CA ILE A 294 -23.31 -2.06 -17.16
C ILE A 294 -22.38 -2.95 -17.99
N LEU A 295 -21.29 -3.41 -17.36
CA LEU A 295 -20.26 -4.17 -18.04
C LEU A 295 -20.54 -5.67 -18.01
N SER A 296 -20.39 -6.33 -19.15
CA SER A 296 -20.29 -7.78 -19.26
C SER A 296 -18.85 -8.24 -19.04
N LEU A 297 -18.62 -9.54 -18.91
CA LEU A 297 -17.26 -10.12 -18.74
C LEU A 297 -16.30 -9.78 -19.90
N SER A 298 -16.83 -9.62 -21.12
CA SER A 298 -16.06 -9.29 -22.31
C SER A 298 -15.81 -7.79 -22.50
N ASP A 299 -16.49 -6.94 -21.74
CA ASP A 299 -16.28 -5.51 -21.82
C ASP A 299 -14.96 -5.10 -21.13
N ILE A 300 -14.35 -4.03 -21.63
CA ILE A 300 -13.17 -3.43 -20.98
C ILE A 300 -13.58 -2.72 -19.68
N VAL A 301 -12.73 -2.76 -18.65
CA VAL A 301 -13.07 -2.23 -17.29
C VAL A 301 -13.22 -0.72 -17.25
N GLN A 302 -12.62 0.00 -18.18
CA GLN A 302 -12.76 1.45 -18.33
C GLN A 302 -12.49 1.83 -19.79
N PRO A 303 -12.98 2.99 -20.27
CA PRO A 303 -12.71 3.44 -21.64
C PRO A 303 -11.20 3.46 -21.94
N GLU A 304 -10.85 3.07 -23.17
CA GLU A 304 -9.46 3.01 -23.66
C GLU A 304 -8.52 2.04 -22.92
N SER A 305 -9.01 1.23 -21.98
CA SER A 305 -8.28 0.11 -21.40
C SER A 305 -8.22 -1.06 -22.38
N THR A 306 -7.24 -1.93 -22.21
CA THR A 306 -7.16 -3.22 -22.90
C THR A 306 -7.62 -4.38 -22.01
N THR A 307 -7.81 -4.13 -20.71
CA THR A 307 -8.19 -5.13 -19.72
C THR A 307 -9.70 -5.34 -19.71
N THR A 308 -10.15 -6.56 -19.98
CA THR A 308 -11.57 -6.94 -19.86
C THR A 308 -11.98 -7.13 -18.40
N VAL A 309 -13.28 -7.10 -18.11
CA VAL A 309 -13.82 -7.45 -16.77
C VAL A 309 -13.38 -8.86 -16.38
N TYR A 310 -13.38 -9.81 -17.33
CA TYR A 310 -12.91 -11.16 -17.09
C TYR A 310 -11.45 -11.19 -16.62
N GLU A 311 -10.56 -10.50 -17.32
CA GLU A 311 -9.13 -10.45 -16.97
C GLU A 311 -8.89 -9.71 -15.66
N TYR A 312 -9.61 -8.64 -15.41
CA TYR A 312 -9.57 -7.91 -14.15
C TYR A 312 -9.95 -8.82 -12.96
N ILE A 313 -11.09 -9.55 -13.08
CA ILE A 313 -11.52 -10.49 -12.05
C ILE A 313 -10.50 -11.61 -11.89
N ARG A 314 -10.00 -12.17 -12.99
CA ARG A 314 -8.98 -13.21 -12.96
C ARG A 314 -7.72 -12.77 -12.20
N GLN A 315 -7.22 -11.58 -12.48
CA GLN A 315 -6.03 -11.02 -11.80
C GLN A 315 -6.29 -10.79 -10.32
N ASN A 316 -7.44 -10.23 -9.96
CA ASN A 316 -7.81 -9.99 -8.56
C ASN A 316 -7.98 -11.29 -7.76
N LEU A 317 -8.66 -12.28 -8.33
CA LEU A 317 -8.81 -13.59 -7.70
C LEU A 317 -7.46 -14.31 -7.57
N ALA A 318 -6.61 -14.24 -8.61
CA ALA A 318 -5.27 -14.81 -8.57
C ALA A 318 -4.43 -14.16 -7.46
N SER A 319 -4.44 -12.84 -7.36
CA SER A 319 -3.72 -12.10 -6.30
C SER A 319 -4.24 -12.45 -4.90
N SER A 320 -5.56 -12.53 -4.73
CA SER A 320 -6.18 -12.90 -3.46
C SER A 320 -5.85 -14.34 -3.06
N LYS A 321 -5.88 -15.28 -4.01
CA LYS A 321 -5.48 -16.67 -3.78
C LYS A 321 -4.00 -16.78 -3.42
N ALA A 322 -3.13 -16.03 -4.13
CA ALA A 322 -1.70 -16.00 -3.84
C ALA A 322 -1.44 -15.54 -2.40
N GLU A 323 -2.08 -14.47 -1.99
CA GLU A 323 -1.93 -13.93 -0.63
C GLU A 323 -2.39 -14.93 0.43
N ALA A 324 -3.57 -15.53 0.25
CA ALA A 324 -4.08 -16.55 1.16
C ALA A 324 -3.16 -17.78 1.24
N TYR A 325 -2.65 -18.22 0.09
CA TYR A 325 -1.73 -19.35 0.04
C TYR A 325 -0.38 -19.03 0.72
N ILE A 326 0.20 -17.84 0.45
CA ILE A 326 1.46 -17.43 1.08
C ILE A 326 1.33 -17.39 2.61
N GLN A 327 0.20 -16.93 3.13
CA GLN A 327 -0.07 -16.94 4.58
C GLN A 327 -0.10 -18.36 5.16
N GLN A 328 -0.77 -19.29 4.47
CA GLN A 328 -0.77 -20.70 4.84
C GLN A 328 0.63 -21.31 4.73
N ALA A 329 1.32 -21.06 3.64
CA ALA A 329 2.65 -21.56 3.37
C ALA A 329 3.69 -21.07 4.38
N ALA A 330 3.52 -19.87 4.92
CA ALA A 330 4.42 -19.32 5.95
C ALA A 330 4.44 -20.20 7.20
N GLN A 331 3.29 -20.69 7.65
CA GLN A 331 3.23 -21.61 8.79
C GLN A 331 3.87 -22.97 8.44
N VAL A 332 3.57 -23.53 7.26
CA VAL A 332 4.16 -24.79 6.81
C VAL A 332 5.69 -24.70 6.76
N VAL A 333 6.22 -23.62 6.18
CA VAL A 333 7.67 -23.38 6.11
C VAL A 333 8.28 -23.22 7.50
N ALA A 334 7.62 -22.52 8.41
CA ALA A 334 8.10 -22.38 9.79
C ALA A 334 8.14 -23.75 10.51
N ASP A 335 7.08 -24.56 10.34
CA ASP A 335 7.00 -25.91 10.93
C ASP A 335 8.09 -26.85 10.35
N GLU A 336 8.37 -26.78 9.03
CA GLU A 336 9.46 -27.53 8.37
C GLU A 336 10.84 -27.16 8.92
N LEU A 337 11.04 -25.88 9.31
CA LEU A 337 12.28 -25.36 9.91
C LEU A 337 12.39 -25.68 11.41
N ARG A 338 11.28 -25.94 12.09
CA ARG A 338 11.24 -26.18 13.53
C ARG A 338 11.69 -27.61 13.89
N LYS A 339 13.00 -27.86 13.72
CA LYS A 339 13.62 -29.13 14.06
C LYS A 339 14.33 -29.03 15.41
N PRO A 340 14.40 -30.13 16.20
CA PRO A 340 15.08 -30.14 17.50
C PRO A 340 16.54 -29.67 17.45
N GLU A 341 17.22 -29.88 16.33
CA GLU A 341 18.60 -29.43 16.09
C GLU A 341 18.73 -27.92 15.93
N TYR A 342 17.65 -27.24 15.54
CA TYR A 342 17.64 -25.77 15.30
C TYR A 342 16.99 -24.97 16.43
N VAL A 343 16.24 -25.62 17.33
CA VAL A 343 15.52 -24.95 18.44
C VAL A 343 15.88 -25.64 19.76
N GLU A 344 16.48 -24.87 20.65
CA GLU A 344 16.82 -25.35 21.99
C GLU A 344 15.99 -24.57 23.04
N GLU A 345 14.97 -25.22 23.58
CA GLU A 345 14.14 -24.67 24.65
C GLU A 345 14.94 -24.69 25.97
N LYS A 346 15.22 -23.51 26.52
CA LYS A 346 15.94 -23.36 27.80
C LYS A 346 15.02 -23.35 29.00
N LYS A 347 13.75 -23.03 28.79
CA LYS A 347 12.70 -22.98 29.81
C LYS A 347 11.43 -23.62 29.26
N THR A 348 10.88 -24.54 30.02
CA THR A 348 9.66 -25.30 29.70
C THR A 348 8.81 -25.52 30.95
N GLY A 349 7.54 -25.90 30.77
CA GLY A 349 6.61 -26.23 31.87
C GLY A 349 6.51 -25.11 32.92
N ASP A 350 6.43 -25.51 34.19
CA ASP A 350 6.29 -24.57 35.31
C ASP A 350 7.38 -23.50 35.41
N ALA A 351 8.61 -23.83 34.96
CA ALA A 351 9.71 -22.87 34.95
C ALA A 351 9.50 -21.76 33.91
N LEU A 352 8.92 -22.08 32.77
CA LEU A 352 8.49 -21.11 31.77
C LEU A 352 7.30 -20.29 32.28
N ASP A 353 6.27 -20.93 32.82
CA ASP A 353 5.04 -20.30 33.30
C ASP A 353 5.32 -19.24 34.37
N LYS A 354 6.23 -19.56 35.31
CA LYS A 354 6.69 -18.58 36.31
C LYS A 354 7.36 -17.35 35.70
N LEU A 355 8.11 -17.51 34.61
CA LEU A 355 8.75 -16.40 33.92
C LEU A 355 7.76 -15.60 33.05
N LEU A 356 6.64 -16.21 32.63
CA LEU A 356 5.59 -15.55 31.86
C LEU A 356 4.53 -14.85 32.72
N ASN A 357 4.55 -15.09 34.02
CA ASN A 357 3.63 -14.48 34.98
C ASN A 357 4.11 -13.07 35.36
N TRP A 358 3.99 -12.11 34.43
CA TRP A 358 4.18 -10.69 34.67
C TRP A 358 2.90 -9.94 34.32
N GLY A 359 2.56 -8.92 35.11
CA GLY A 359 1.45 -8.00 34.82
C GLY A 359 0.14 -8.32 35.52
N ASP A 360 0.18 -9.20 36.54
CA ASP A 360 -0.91 -9.37 37.52
C ASP A 360 -0.76 -8.38 38.67
#